data_0c62920fbbf7025df5245ae624680d85
#
_entry.id   0c62920fbbf7025df5245ae624680d85
#
_cell.length_a   1.000
_cell.length_b   1.000
_cell.length_c   1.000
_cell.angle_alpha   90.00
_cell.angle_beta   90.00
_cell.angle_gamma   90.00
#
_symmetry.space_group_name_H-M   'P 1'
#
loop_
_entity.id
_entity.type
_entity.pdbx_description
1 polymer ?
#
loop_
_entity_poly.entity_id
_entity_poly.type
_entity_poly.pdbx_seq_one_letter_code
_entity_poly.pdbx_strand_id
1 'polypeptide(L)'
;MAFRSIEAVIAPGNLHFVGDGFRVHGILGREEPLTMKRMSPFLLMDYGPTHYFPPNNGAPRGVGSHPHRGIETVTIAYKGRVEHHDSSGGGGIIAEGDVQWMTSGSVSYTHLTLPTICSV
;
A
#
# COMPACT_ATOMS: atom_id res chain seq x y z
N MET A 1 24.68 29.36 -0.96
CA MET A 1 23.87 28.14 -1.16
C MET A 1 22.88 28.03 -0.02
N ALA A 2 21.60 27.92 -0.31
CA ALA A 2 20.61 27.66 0.73
C ALA A 2 20.56 26.15 0.98
N PHE A 3 20.84 25.71 2.19
CA PHE A 3 20.68 24.33 2.59
C PHE A 3 19.21 24.06 2.90
N ARG A 4 18.70 22.91 2.44
CA ARG A 4 17.39 22.43 2.89
C ARG A 4 17.56 21.86 4.30
N SER A 5 16.70 22.29 5.20
CA SER A 5 16.63 21.75 6.57
C SER A 5 15.47 20.76 6.69
N ILE A 6 15.56 19.85 7.67
CA ILE A 6 14.43 19.05 8.09
C ILE A 6 13.42 19.99 8.76
N GLU A 7 12.21 20.05 8.22
CA GLU A 7 11.16 20.88 8.79
C GLU A 7 10.49 20.20 9.98
N ALA A 8 10.21 18.88 9.84
CA ALA A 8 9.58 18.11 10.90
C ALA A 8 9.99 16.64 10.81
N VAL A 9 10.04 15.98 11.95
CA VAL A 9 10.08 14.53 12.07
C VAL A 9 8.75 14.10 12.67
N ILE A 10 8.00 13.26 11.93
CA ILE A 10 6.63 12.90 12.28
C ILE A 10 6.60 11.45 12.67
N ALA A 11 6.04 11.17 13.85
CA ALA A 11 5.80 9.81 14.26
C ALA A 11 4.72 9.16 13.38
N PRO A 12 4.84 7.88 13.04
CA PRO A 12 3.80 7.18 12.28
C PRO A 12 2.49 7.20 13.08
N GLY A 13 1.36 7.30 12.38
CA GLY A 13 0.03 7.19 12.97
C GLY A 13 -0.23 5.79 13.55
N ASN A 14 -1.38 5.61 14.16
CA ASN A 14 -1.78 4.33 14.72
C ASN A 14 -1.87 3.25 13.65
N LEU A 15 -1.43 2.04 14.00
CA LEU A 15 -1.61 0.86 13.17
C LEU A 15 -3.11 0.56 12.97
N HIS A 16 -3.48 0.28 11.74
CA HIS A 16 -4.82 -0.18 11.39
C HIS A 16 -4.74 -1.23 10.29
N PHE A 17 -5.85 -1.93 10.06
CA PHE A 17 -5.95 -2.89 8.99
C PHE A 17 -6.64 -2.29 7.78
N VAL A 18 -6.10 -2.61 6.58
CA VAL A 18 -6.77 -2.46 5.31
C VAL A 18 -7.09 -3.87 4.81
N GLY A 19 -8.38 -4.21 4.73
CA GLY A 19 -8.78 -5.59 4.61
C GLY A 19 -8.38 -6.41 5.85
N ASP A 20 -8.05 -7.68 5.63
CA ASP A 20 -7.56 -8.58 6.68
C ASP A 20 -6.09 -8.98 6.49
N GLY A 21 -5.44 -8.45 5.46
CA GLY A 21 -4.07 -8.78 5.07
C GLY A 21 -3.06 -7.66 5.29
N PHE A 22 -3.46 -6.40 5.24
CA PHE A 22 -2.52 -5.29 5.31
C PHE A 22 -2.65 -4.53 6.62
N ARG A 23 -1.66 -4.67 7.47
CA ARG A 23 -1.54 -3.96 8.74
C ARG A 23 -0.58 -2.79 8.55
N VAL A 24 -1.09 -1.57 8.54
CA VAL A 24 -0.35 -0.41 8.08
C VAL A 24 -0.43 0.79 9.02
N HIS A 25 0.58 1.67 8.90
CA HIS A 25 0.55 3.04 9.37
C HIS A 25 0.25 3.97 8.18
N GLY A 26 -0.78 4.80 8.27
CA GLY A 26 -0.97 5.90 7.33
C GLY A 26 0.04 7.00 7.59
N ILE A 27 0.77 7.42 6.54
CA ILE A 27 1.84 8.42 6.64
C ILE A 27 1.38 9.77 6.10
N LEU A 28 0.69 9.79 4.96
CA LEU A 28 0.29 11.02 4.27
C LEU A 28 -1.22 11.20 4.27
N GLY A 29 -1.64 12.47 4.14
CA GLY A 29 -3.00 12.83 3.78
C GLY A 29 -3.97 13.06 4.92
N ARG A 30 -3.57 12.88 6.16
CA ARG A 30 -4.50 12.93 7.31
C ARG A 30 -4.36 14.17 8.18
N GLU A 31 -3.15 14.56 8.51
CA GLU A 31 -2.89 15.61 9.51
C GLU A 31 -1.75 16.52 9.09
N GLU A 32 -1.71 17.74 9.68
CA GLU A 32 -0.58 18.63 9.50
C GLU A 32 0.73 18.00 10.06
N PRO A 33 1.86 18.27 9.41
CA PRO A 33 2.04 19.09 8.20
C PRO A 33 1.87 18.32 6.88
N LEU A 34 1.41 17.06 6.90
CA LEU A 34 1.35 16.14 5.74
C LEU A 34 -0.05 16.08 5.10
N THR A 35 -0.73 17.23 5.03
CA THR A 35 -2.06 17.30 4.38
C THR A 35 -1.99 17.01 2.88
N MET A 36 -3.07 16.49 2.29
CA MET A 36 -3.17 16.23 0.85
C MET A 36 -2.84 17.47 0.01
N LYS A 37 -3.26 18.66 0.43
CA LYS A 37 -2.96 19.91 -0.28
C LYS A 37 -1.47 20.17 -0.35
N ARG A 38 -0.76 19.95 0.74
CA ARG A 38 0.67 20.20 0.84
C ARG A 38 1.48 19.13 0.14
N MET A 39 1.02 17.89 0.20
CA MET A 39 1.72 16.73 -0.35
C MET A 39 1.37 16.42 -1.80
N SER A 40 0.48 17.20 -2.41
CA SER A 40 0.13 17.04 -3.84
C SER A 40 1.38 16.91 -4.72
N PRO A 41 1.40 15.98 -5.66
CA PRO A 41 0.30 15.13 -6.14
C PRO A 41 0.06 13.83 -5.35
N PHE A 42 0.76 13.61 -4.26
CA PHE A 42 0.60 12.41 -3.44
C PHE A 42 -0.67 12.48 -2.60
N LEU A 43 -1.54 11.49 -2.75
CA LEU A 43 -2.83 11.42 -2.07
C LEU A 43 -2.74 10.64 -0.76
N LEU A 44 -1.99 9.55 -0.77
CA LEU A 44 -1.92 8.61 0.34
C LEU A 44 -0.56 7.90 0.30
N MET A 45 -0.04 7.61 1.47
CA MET A 45 1.09 6.70 1.64
C MET A 45 0.86 5.87 2.89
N ASP A 46 0.87 4.57 2.73
CA ASP A 46 0.80 3.62 3.83
C ASP A 46 2.13 2.85 3.95
N TYR A 47 2.53 2.57 5.16
CA TYR A 47 3.69 1.73 5.46
C TYR A 47 3.25 0.52 6.28
N GLY A 48 3.44 -0.67 5.75
CA GLY A 48 3.24 -1.94 6.44
C GLY A 48 4.53 -2.41 7.11
N PRO A 49 4.67 -2.33 8.44
CA PRO A 49 5.80 -2.94 9.12
C PRO A 49 5.71 -4.46 9.05
N THR A 50 6.86 -5.11 9.12
CA THR A 50 6.93 -6.58 9.14
C THR A 50 5.97 -7.15 10.20
N HIS A 51 5.11 -8.07 9.78
CA HIS A 51 4.14 -8.72 10.64
C HIS A 51 4.02 -10.20 10.28
N TYR A 52 4.03 -11.06 11.28
CA TYR A 52 3.76 -12.49 11.10
C TYR A 52 2.26 -12.76 11.15
N PHE A 53 1.72 -13.25 10.06
CA PHE A 53 0.35 -13.73 10.01
C PHE A 53 0.34 -15.25 10.27
N PRO A 54 -0.45 -15.74 11.23
CA PRO A 54 -0.53 -17.16 11.46
C PRO A 54 -1.10 -17.88 10.23
N PRO A 55 -0.80 -19.19 10.04
CA PRO A 55 -1.37 -19.96 8.96
C PRO A 55 -2.88 -19.81 8.88
N ASN A 56 -3.39 -19.71 7.67
CA ASN A 56 -4.81 -19.58 7.39
C ASN A 56 -5.28 -20.78 6.56
N ASN A 57 -6.28 -21.50 7.04
CA ASN A 57 -6.87 -22.64 6.33
C ASN A 57 -8.00 -22.24 5.36
N GLY A 58 -8.17 -20.94 5.15
CA GLY A 58 -9.24 -20.37 4.32
C GLY A 58 -8.73 -19.63 3.09
N ALA A 59 -9.53 -18.67 2.65
CA ALA A 59 -9.16 -17.80 1.54
C ALA A 59 -7.92 -16.97 1.86
N PRO A 60 -7.13 -16.56 0.85
CA PRO A 60 -5.99 -15.66 1.05
C PRO A 60 -6.42 -14.38 1.76
N ARG A 61 -5.57 -13.90 2.69
CA ARG A 61 -5.77 -12.59 3.30
C ARG A 61 -5.46 -11.49 2.31
N GLY A 62 -6.16 -10.38 2.41
CA GLY A 62 -5.89 -9.26 1.52
C GLY A 62 -6.93 -8.16 1.59
N VAL A 63 -7.02 -7.43 0.50
CA VAL A 63 -8.03 -6.40 0.26
C VAL A 63 -8.88 -6.86 -0.91
N GLY A 64 -10.17 -6.97 -0.70
CA GLY A 64 -11.12 -7.34 -1.75
C GLY A 64 -11.13 -6.32 -2.90
N SER A 65 -11.75 -6.72 -3.99
CA SER A 65 -11.87 -5.88 -5.19
C SER A 65 -12.49 -4.52 -4.85
N HIS A 66 -11.79 -3.45 -5.17
CA HIS A 66 -12.24 -2.07 -4.93
C HIS A 66 -11.82 -1.16 -6.09
N PRO A 67 -12.59 -0.09 -6.36
CA PRO A 67 -12.33 0.76 -7.50
C PRO A 67 -11.19 1.73 -7.26
N HIS A 68 -10.36 1.89 -8.29
CA HIS A 68 -9.44 3.01 -8.44
C HIS A 68 -9.86 3.82 -9.67
N ARG A 69 -9.85 5.13 -9.59
CA ARG A 69 -10.22 5.99 -10.72
C ARG A 69 -9.26 7.14 -10.88
N GLY A 70 -8.52 7.12 -12.00
CA GLY A 70 -7.63 8.22 -12.38
C GLY A 70 -6.47 8.45 -11.41
N ILE A 71 -6.08 7.43 -10.64
CA ILE A 71 -4.92 7.48 -9.74
C ILE A 71 -3.88 6.45 -10.15
N GLU A 72 -2.68 6.68 -9.72
CA GLU A 72 -1.60 5.70 -9.81
C GLU A 72 -1.31 5.14 -8.42
N THR A 73 -1.07 3.84 -8.36
CA THR A 73 -0.64 3.17 -7.14
C THR A 73 0.73 2.54 -7.34
N VAL A 74 1.60 2.72 -6.37
CA VAL A 74 2.93 2.12 -6.35
C VAL A 74 3.04 1.28 -5.10
N THR A 75 3.27 -0.02 -5.28
CA THR A 75 3.51 -0.95 -4.19
C THR A 75 4.96 -1.39 -4.22
N ILE A 76 5.66 -1.24 -3.11
CA ILE A 76 7.06 -1.65 -2.94
C ILE A 76 7.09 -2.77 -1.90
N ALA A 77 7.53 -3.95 -2.29
CA ALA A 77 7.68 -5.09 -1.39
C ALA A 77 9.08 -5.09 -0.77
N TYR A 78 9.22 -4.65 0.48
CA TYR A 78 10.49 -4.73 1.21
C TYR A 78 10.77 -6.14 1.73
N LYS A 79 9.71 -6.87 2.10
CA LYS A 79 9.76 -8.27 2.52
C LYS A 79 8.47 -8.97 2.13
N GLY A 80 8.59 -10.29 1.91
CA GLY A 80 7.44 -11.13 1.62
C GLY A 80 6.97 -11.05 0.18
N ARG A 81 5.69 -11.30 -0.03
CA ARG A 81 5.07 -11.33 -1.36
C ARG A 81 3.68 -10.73 -1.31
N VAL A 82 3.31 -10.06 -2.37
CA VAL A 82 1.95 -9.56 -2.60
C VAL A 82 1.49 -10.03 -3.96
N GLU A 83 0.32 -10.63 -4.03
CA GLU A 83 -0.34 -11.00 -5.28
C GLU A 83 -1.40 -9.94 -5.62
N HIS A 84 -1.44 -9.55 -6.87
CA HIS A 84 -2.34 -8.54 -7.39
C HIS A 84 -3.09 -9.08 -8.59
N HIS A 85 -4.36 -8.75 -8.68
CA HIS A 85 -5.21 -8.96 -9.85
C HIS A 85 -6.04 -7.73 -10.13
N ASP A 86 -6.25 -7.40 -11.39
CA ASP A 86 -7.07 -6.26 -11.78
C ASP A 86 -8.16 -6.61 -12.79
N SER A 87 -9.07 -5.67 -13.02
CA SER A 87 -10.21 -5.87 -13.91
C SER A 87 -9.86 -5.87 -15.40
N SER A 88 -8.62 -5.53 -15.77
CA SER A 88 -8.12 -5.59 -17.15
C SER A 88 -7.56 -6.97 -17.53
N GLY A 89 -7.52 -7.89 -16.58
CA GLY A 89 -6.90 -9.21 -16.73
C GLY A 89 -5.39 -9.18 -16.42
N GLY A 90 -4.89 -8.05 -15.93
CA GLY A 90 -3.53 -7.94 -15.41
C GLY A 90 -3.42 -8.57 -14.03
N GLY A 91 -2.21 -8.94 -13.67
CA GLY A 91 -1.93 -9.49 -12.35
C GLY A 91 -0.55 -10.09 -12.26
N GLY A 92 -0.18 -10.46 -11.05
CA GLY A 92 1.12 -11.08 -10.79
C GLY A 92 1.47 -11.05 -9.32
N ILE A 93 2.64 -11.57 -9.03
CA ILE A 93 3.21 -11.59 -7.68
C ILE A 93 4.44 -10.70 -7.69
N ILE A 94 4.49 -9.76 -6.75
CA ILE A 94 5.69 -9.03 -6.41
C ILE A 94 6.30 -9.63 -5.15
N ALA A 95 7.62 -9.77 -5.17
CA ALA A 95 8.41 -10.35 -4.09
C ALA A 95 9.36 -9.30 -3.51
N GLU A 96 10.17 -9.69 -2.56
CA GLU A 96 11.16 -8.82 -1.92
C GLU A 96 12.04 -8.10 -2.93
N GLY A 97 12.06 -6.78 -2.87
CA GLY A 97 12.77 -5.89 -3.79
C GLY A 97 11.98 -5.47 -5.03
N ASP A 98 10.83 -6.09 -5.28
CA ASP A 98 10.01 -5.74 -6.45
C ASP A 98 9.14 -4.51 -6.20
N VAL A 99 8.77 -3.88 -7.31
CA VAL A 99 7.87 -2.73 -7.35
C VAL A 99 6.77 -2.99 -8.36
N GLN A 100 5.53 -2.76 -7.96
CA GLN A 100 4.40 -2.70 -8.87
C GLN A 100 3.98 -1.25 -9.05
N TRP A 101 3.86 -0.83 -10.30
CA TRP A 101 3.27 0.46 -10.66
C TRP A 101 2.02 0.21 -11.50
N MET A 102 0.89 0.68 -11.02
CA MET A 102 -0.38 0.52 -11.69
C MET A 102 -1.00 1.89 -11.97
N THR A 103 -1.34 2.13 -13.23
CA THR A 103 -2.10 3.31 -13.67
C THR A 103 -3.55 2.92 -13.88
N SER A 104 -4.46 3.53 -13.11
CA SER A 104 -5.89 3.25 -13.20
C SER A 104 -6.58 4.20 -14.16
N GLY A 105 -7.37 3.65 -15.07
CA GLY A 105 -8.19 4.40 -16.02
C GLY A 105 -9.44 5.00 -15.38
N SER A 106 -10.55 5.02 -16.16
CA SER A 106 -11.81 5.59 -15.69
C SER A 106 -12.44 4.85 -14.52
N VAL A 107 -12.34 3.54 -14.50
CA VAL A 107 -12.62 2.66 -13.35
C VAL A 107 -11.78 1.40 -13.53
N SER A 108 -10.95 1.08 -12.56
CA SER A 108 -10.25 -0.21 -12.46
C SER A 108 -10.52 -0.80 -11.08
N TYR A 109 -10.77 -2.09 -11.03
CA TYR A 109 -10.92 -2.81 -9.77
C TYR A 109 -9.63 -3.58 -9.51
N THR A 110 -9.10 -3.48 -8.32
CA THR A 110 -7.91 -4.21 -7.91
C THR A 110 -8.22 -5.12 -6.73
N HIS A 111 -7.54 -6.24 -6.70
CA HIS A 111 -7.56 -7.20 -5.62
C HIS A 111 -6.11 -7.47 -5.20
N LEU A 112 -5.81 -7.26 -3.95
CA LEU A 112 -4.49 -7.51 -3.39
C LEU A 112 -4.59 -8.62 -2.34
N THR A 113 -3.78 -9.66 -2.47
CA THR A 113 -3.72 -10.74 -1.49
C THR A 113 -2.31 -11.00 -1.03
N LEU A 114 -2.19 -11.45 0.21
CA LEU A 114 -0.97 -12.04 0.73
C LEU A 114 -1.01 -13.54 0.45
N PRO A 115 -0.05 -14.12 -0.28
CA PRO A 115 0.07 -15.56 -0.42
C PRO A 115 0.25 -16.21 0.96
N THR A 116 -0.16 -17.46 1.09
CA THR A 116 -0.31 -18.20 2.35
C THR A 116 0.96 -18.30 3.24
N ILE A 117 2.11 -17.88 2.73
CA ILE A 117 3.37 -17.80 3.47
C ILE A 117 3.94 -16.40 3.26
N CYS A 118 3.52 -15.46 4.08
CA CYS A 118 4.15 -14.14 4.10
C CYS A 118 4.38 -13.65 5.51
N SER A 119 5.64 -13.47 5.84
CA SER A 119 6.07 -12.40 6.72
C SER A 119 6.26 -11.17 5.84
N VAL A 120 5.43 -10.17 6.00
CA VAL A 120 5.67 -8.84 5.46
C VAL A 120 6.46 -8.05 6.48
#